data_966bbe3bf21a121b9e8d181306d3f2d0
#
_entry.id   966bbe3bf21a121b9e8d181306d3f2d0
#
_cell.length_a   1.000
_cell.length_b   1.000
_cell.length_c   1.000
_cell.angle_alpha   90.00
_cell.angle_beta   90.00
_cell.angle_gamma   90.00
#
_symmetry.space_group_name_H-M   'P 1'
#
loop_
_entity.id
_entity.type
_entity.pdbx_description
1 polymer ?
#
loop_
_entity_poly.entity_id
_entity_poly.type
_entity_poly.pdbx_seq_one_letter_code
_entity_poly.pdbx_strand_id
1 'polypeptide(L)'
;MNKLNIKEYKTKSGEVRYILRGAYIGTDVLTGKQVRTSITGRTKKDIKVKLSRLQNEFIKNGCTKKIKVLKTFDEVAAAWFDFYKINRKSATVKQTEKNLRLYLIPAFGKYKIDKLTTAILQHQINIWATIASKPLNGRQARKKGEMSDYKRLYTIINRIMKYAISNGLISSNPCLTVLMPNVKVESTKKEIKFFTKTQLQSLFDYLNQQVSSQWKMRLLKTLLPFLASTGLRIGEAVALSWSDINFKQGTVTVSKTVNDSNQIQFSTKTETSNRTIDIDKSTLNLLSKWQLEIKKEFLKCGNPNQPLLFPNINGSVLNSRLLRNTLLDCFENVGLPNIGFHGFRHTHATLCLSAGMSYKAIQTRLGHSTLQMTMDIYAHLEPETAKNELSLFEKYLNYSNQA
;
A
#
# COMPACT_ATOMS: atom_id res chain seq x y z
N MET A 1 55.71 30.82 12.12
CA MET A 1 54.95 30.34 10.93
C MET A 1 55.34 28.92 10.60
N ASN A 2 54.50 27.93 10.82
CA ASN A 2 54.78 26.53 10.48
C ASN A 2 54.99 26.40 8.97
N LYS A 3 56.17 25.93 8.53
CA LYS A 3 56.49 25.67 7.12
C LYS A 3 55.51 24.65 6.58
N LEU A 4 54.67 25.04 5.58
CA LEU A 4 53.78 24.12 4.88
C LEU A 4 54.59 23.08 4.12
N ASN A 5 54.40 21.79 4.41
CA ASN A 5 55.09 20.69 3.76
C ASN A 5 54.47 20.37 2.40
N ILE A 6 54.78 21.20 1.39
CA ILE A 6 54.25 21.05 0.02
C ILE A 6 55.23 20.16 -0.75
N LYS A 7 54.74 18.98 -1.19
CA LYS A 7 55.52 18.05 -1.98
C LYS A 7 55.22 18.22 -3.46
N GLU A 8 56.26 17.99 -4.28
CA GLU A 8 56.13 17.95 -5.73
C GLU A 8 55.85 16.52 -6.20
N TYR A 9 55.05 16.39 -7.23
CA TYR A 9 54.82 15.08 -7.88
C TYR A 9 54.59 15.27 -9.39
N LYS A 10 54.89 14.25 -10.18
CA LYS A 10 54.59 14.21 -11.62
C LYS A 10 53.30 13.45 -11.87
N THR A 11 52.44 14.01 -12.72
CA THR A 11 51.26 13.33 -13.20
C THR A 11 51.59 12.23 -14.21
N LYS A 12 50.66 11.37 -14.53
CA LYS A 12 50.83 10.33 -15.58
C LYS A 12 51.15 10.93 -16.95
N SER A 13 50.80 12.19 -17.18
CA SER A 13 51.16 12.95 -18.41
C SER A 13 52.49 13.70 -18.34
N GLY A 14 53.30 13.47 -17.29
CA GLY A 14 54.61 14.11 -17.11
C GLY A 14 54.57 15.54 -16.55
N GLU A 15 53.38 16.14 -16.31
CA GLU A 15 53.24 17.50 -15.80
C GLU A 15 53.64 17.56 -14.29
N VAL A 16 54.47 18.51 -13.93
CA VAL A 16 54.83 18.75 -12.52
C VAL A 16 53.70 19.45 -11.79
N ARG A 17 53.30 18.86 -10.67
CA ARG A 17 52.27 19.42 -9.77
C ARG A 17 52.68 19.35 -8.31
N TYR A 18 52.01 20.13 -7.49
CA TYR A 18 52.31 20.24 -6.06
C TYR A 18 51.10 19.73 -5.26
N ILE A 19 51.37 19.10 -4.10
CA ILE A 19 50.35 18.59 -3.17
C ILE A 19 50.71 18.97 -1.72
N LEU A 20 49.74 19.46 -0.99
CA LEU A 20 49.78 19.63 0.46
C LEU A 20 48.79 18.59 1.05
N ARG A 21 49.33 17.56 1.70
CA ARG A 21 48.50 16.56 2.37
C ARG A 21 48.19 16.95 3.81
N GLY A 22 46.99 16.69 4.29
CA GLY A 22 46.55 16.95 5.68
C GLY A 22 46.56 18.45 6.06
N ALA A 23 46.35 19.34 5.07
CA ALA A 23 46.24 20.78 5.30
C ALA A 23 45.17 21.08 6.35
N TYR A 24 45.54 21.76 7.42
CA TYR A 24 44.60 22.14 8.46
C TYR A 24 43.73 23.31 7.99
N ILE A 25 42.41 23.14 8.07
CA ILE A 25 41.42 24.14 7.68
C ILE A 25 40.89 24.91 8.93
N GLY A 26 40.62 24.15 9.99
CA GLY A 26 40.07 24.68 11.25
C GLY A 26 39.66 23.57 12.18
N THR A 27 39.09 23.90 13.32
CA THR A 27 38.47 22.96 14.26
C THR A 27 36.96 23.08 14.19
N ASP A 28 36.28 21.99 13.96
CA ASP A 28 34.81 21.96 13.90
C ASP A 28 34.22 22.22 15.29
N VAL A 29 33.43 23.30 15.42
CA VAL A 29 32.87 23.75 16.69
C VAL A 29 31.88 22.75 17.29
N LEU A 30 31.16 21.96 16.43
CA LEU A 30 30.16 21.00 16.88
C LEU A 30 30.80 19.70 17.41
N THR A 31 31.92 19.29 16.81
CA THR A 31 32.53 17.98 17.13
C THR A 31 33.87 18.09 17.86
N GLY A 32 34.46 19.29 17.95
CA GLY A 32 35.78 19.52 18.50
C GLY A 32 36.94 18.91 17.66
N LYS A 33 36.65 18.29 16.50
CA LYS A 33 37.63 17.60 15.67
C LYS A 33 38.28 18.55 14.66
N GLN A 34 39.58 18.34 14.43
CA GLN A 34 40.32 19.09 13.40
C GLN A 34 39.84 18.68 12.00
N VAL A 35 39.53 19.68 11.18
CA VAL A 35 39.19 19.50 9.75
C VAL A 35 40.48 19.64 8.94
N ARG A 36 40.85 18.57 8.24
CA ARG A 36 42.03 18.51 7.38
C ARG A 36 41.65 18.04 5.99
N THR A 37 42.39 18.54 4.96
CA THR A 37 42.16 18.14 3.57
C THR A 37 43.49 18.04 2.81
N SER A 38 43.45 17.46 1.60
CA SER A 38 44.59 17.46 0.67
C SER A 38 44.30 18.46 -0.46
N ILE A 39 45.29 19.32 -0.74
CA ILE A 39 45.18 20.39 -1.73
C ILE A 39 46.20 20.15 -2.83
N THR A 40 45.77 20.18 -4.09
CA THR A 40 46.70 20.09 -5.25
C THR A 40 46.64 21.39 -6.05
N GLY A 41 47.79 21.73 -6.65
CA GLY A 41 47.91 22.95 -7.46
C GLY A 41 49.03 22.82 -8.50
N ARG A 42 49.04 23.75 -9.48
CA ARG A 42 50.11 23.83 -10.51
C ARG A 42 51.36 24.50 -9.93
N THR A 43 51.18 25.38 -8.95
CA THR A 43 52.29 26.08 -8.27
C THR A 43 52.13 26.03 -6.77
N LYS A 44 53.23 26.25 -6.01
CA LYS A 44 53.18 26.37 -4.55
C LYS A 44 52.30 27.56 -4.12
N LYS A 45 52.21 28.62 -4.94
CA LYS A 45 51.39 29.80 -4.70
C LYS A 45 49.91 29.41 -4.81
N ASP A 46 49.50 28.63 -5.80
CA ASP A 46 48.13 28.13 -5.96
C ASP A 46 47.63 27.36 -4.74
N ILE A 47 48.51 26.54 -4.14
CA ILE A 47 48.18 25.77 -2.93
C ILE A 47 47.90 26.71 -1.76
N LYS A 48 48.72 27.76 -1.57
CA LYS A 48 48.54 28.75 -0.50
C LYS A 48 47.21 29.50 -0.68
N VAL A 49 46.90 29.94 -1.90
CA VAL A 49 45.65 30.67 -2.20
C VAL A 49 44.44 29.76 -1.97
N LYS A 50 44.48 28.50 -2.44
CA LYS A 50 43.42 27.51 -2.21
C LYS A 50 43.22 27.22 -0.73
N LEU A 51 44.31 27.10 0.05
CA LEU A 51 44.23 26.87 1.49
C LEU A 51 43.54 28.07 2.20
N SER A 52 43.96 29.30 1.92
CA SER A 52 43.34 30.50 2.51
C SER A 52 41.87 30.62 2.14
N ARG A 53 41.51 30.27 0.88
CA ARG A 53 40.10 30.26 0.45
C ARG A 53 39.28 29.24 1.24
N LEU A 54 39.79 28.01 1.42
CA LEU A 54 39.10 26.97 2.19
C LEU A 54 38.96 27.34 3.67
N GLN A 55 39.98 27.96 4.26
CA GLN A 55 39.93 28.45 5.64
C GLN A 55 38.89 29.58 5.79
N ASN A 56 38.85 30.55 4.87
CA ASN A 56 37.84 31.60 4.88
C ASN A 56 36.43 31.06 4.65
N GLU A 57 36.25 30.07 3.75
CA GLU A 57 34.94 29.39 3.59
C GLU A 57 34.52 28.64 4.85
N PHE A 58 35.46 28.01 5.56
CA PHE A 58 35.18 27.29 6.79
C PHE A 58 34.73 28.30 7.90
N ILE A 59 35.40 29.44 8.04
CA ILE A 59 35.01 30.49 8.97
C ILE A 59 33.61 31.05 8.61
N LYS A 60 33.35 31.34 7.32
CA LYS A 60 32.03 31.80 6.84
C LYS A 60 30.92 30.80 7.09
N ASN A 61 31.22 29.50 7.15
CA ASN A 61 30.28 28.45 7.49
C ASN A 61 30.15 28.18 9.00
N GLY A 62 30.52 29.16 9.86
CA GLY A 62 30.42 29.03 11.30
C GLY A 62 31.40 28.04 11.93
N CYS A 63 32.58 27.86 11.33
CA CYS A 63 33.60 26.90 11.77
C CYS A 63 33.08 25.45 11.88
N THR A 64 32.17 25.03 11.00
CA THR A 64 31.67 23.65 10.93
C THR A 64 32.09 22.98 9.64
N LYS A 65 32.34 21.67 9.72
CA LYS A 65 32.58 20.87 8.50
C LYS A 65 31.36 20.92 7.64
N LYS A 66 31.50 21.31 6.35
CA LYS A 66 30.38 21.33 5.41
C LYS A 66 29.66 19.96 5.42
N ILE A 67 28.49 19.89 6.03
CA ILE A 67 27.57 18.78 5.82
C ILE A 67 27.20 18.85 4.34
N LYS A 68 27.19 17.71 3.66
CA LYS A 68 26.78 17.65 2.24
C LYS A 68 25.36 18.24 2.13
N VAL A 69 25.28 19.48 1.67
CA VAL A 69 23.98 20.14 1.48
C VAL A 69 23.30 19.47 0.30
N LEU A 70 22.16 18.88 0.55
CA LEU A 70 21.32 18.32 -0.51
C LEU A 70 20.83 19.46 -1.40
N LYS A 71 21.09 19.37 -2.71
CA LYS A 71 20.80 20.46 -3.64
C LYS A 71 19.68 20.14 -4.62
N THR A 72 19.58 18.90 -5.06
CA THR A 72 18.61 18.47 -6.06
C THR A 72 17.43 17.75 -5.41
N PHE A 73 16.29 17.75 -6.10
CA PHE A 73 15.12 17.00 -5.66
C PHE A 73 15.42 15.51 -5.47
N ASP A 74 16.24 14.92 -6.34
CA ASP A 74 16.65 13.52 -6.26
C ASP A 74 17.41 13.23 -4.94
N GLU A 75 18.40 14.07 -4.59
CA GLU A 75 19.15 13.93 -3.35
C GLU A 75 18.25 14.06 -2.11
N VAL A 76 17.32 15.02 -2.13
CA VAL A 76 16.36 15.25 -1.02
C VAL A 76 15.36 14.11 -0.93
N ALA A 77 14.85 13.63 -2.07
CA ALA A 77 13.91 12.51 -2.14
C ALA A 77 14.55 11.21 -1.63
N ALA A 78 15.84 10.95 -1.93
CA ALA A 78 16.57 9.81 -1.42
C ALA A 78 16.73 9.88 0.10
N ALA A 79 17.16 11.01 0.64
CA ALA A 79 17.31 11.22 2.09
C ALA A 79 15.97 11.11 2.82
N TRP A 80 14.91 11.71 2.26
CA TRP A 80 13.55 11.58 2.78
C TRP A 80 13.09 10.11 2.76
N PHE A 81 13.37 9.38 1.70
CA PHE A 81 12.94 7.99 1.54
C PHE A 81 13.64 7.07 2.55
N ASP A 82 14.92 7.32 2.86
CA ASP A 82 15.65 6.60 3.91
C ASP A 82 15.01 6.81 5.29
N PHE A 83 14.63 8.04 5.62
CA PHE A 83 13.84 8.35 6.82
C PHE A 83 12.45 7.70 6.77
N TYR A 84 11.75 7.78 5.63
CA TYR A 84 10.39 7.23 5.47
C TYR A 84 10.32 5.73 5.69
N LYS A 85 11.36 4.97 5.33
CA LYS A 85 11.41 3.51 5.47
C LYS A 85 11.38 3.02 6.91
N ILE A 86 11.86 3.81 7.87
CA ILE A 86 12.12 3.39 9.26
C ILE A 86 10.86 2.82 9.91
N ASN A 87 9.70 3.47 9.73
CA ASN A 87 8.45 3.11 10.42
C ASN A 87 7.31 2.74 9.46
N ARG A 88 7.61 2.14 8.29
CA ARG A 88 6.59 1.80 7.30
C ARG A 88 6.59 0.32 6.93
N LYS A 89 5.41 -0.20 6.61
CA LYS A 89 5.27 -1.57 6.11
C LYS A 89 5.95 -1.74 4.76
N SER A 90 6.58 -2.90 4.54
CA SER A 90 7.33 -3.24 3.33
C SER A 90 6.54 -2.98 2.03
N ALA A 91 5.25 -3.34 1.97
CA ALA A 91 4.40 -3.07 0.81
C ALA A 91 4.26 -1.58 0.49
N THR A 92 4.08 -0.73 1.52
CA THR A 92 3.97 0.72 1.37
C THR A 92 5.29 1.32 0.93
N VAL A 93 6.41 0.82 1.45
CA VAL A 93 7.77 1.23 1.05
C VAL A 93 8.01 0.90 -0.42
N LYS A 94 7.78 -0.35 -0.85
CA LYS A 94 7.92 -0.78 -2.25
C LYS A 94 7.06 0.04 -3.22
N GLN A 95 5.81 0.36 -2.82
CA GLN A 95 4.94 1.18 -3.67
C GLN A 95 5.43 2.64 -3.75
N THR A 96 5.93 3.21 -2.63
CA THR A 96 6.48 4.57 -2.62
C THR A 96 7.77 4.64 -3.45
N GLU A 97 8.66 3.66 -3.32
CA GLU A 97 9.87 3.52 -4.14
C GLU A 97 9.54 3.44 -5.64
N LYS A 98 8.55 2.63 -5.99
CA LYS A 98 8.05 2.54 -7.38
C LYS A 98 7.56 3.90 -7.88
N ASN A 99 6.82 4.65 -7.05
CA ASN A 99 6.31 5.98 -7.42
C ASN A 99 7.46 7.01 -7.59
N LEU A 100 8.45 6.98 -6.70
CA LEU A 100 9.65 7.79 -6.84
C LEU A 100 10.34 7.50 -8.17
N ARG A 101 10.69 6.24 -8.40
CA ARG A 101 11.47 5.81 -9.58
C ARG A 101 10.77 6.05 -10.90
N LEU A 102 9.46 5.79 -10.99
CA LEU A 102 8.74 5.84 -12.28
C LEU A 102 8.17 7.22 -12.61
N TYR A 103 7.91 8.07 -11.62
CA TYR A 103 7.19 9.32 -11.84
C TYR A 103 7.92 10.55 -11.30
N LEU A 104 8.35 10.54 -10.03
CA LEU A 104 8.84 11.75 -9.37
C LEU A 104 10.28 12.08 -9.77
N ILE A 105 11.17 11.11 -9.78
CA ILE A 105 12.58 11.34 -10.18
C ILE A 105 12.69 11.71 -11.66
N PRO A 106 11.98 11.05 -12.61
CA PRO A 106 11.98 11.50 -14.00
C PRO A 106 11.44 12.92 -14.20
N ALA A 107 10.43 13.32 -13.40
CA ALA A 107 9.83 14.65 -13.53
C ALA A 107 10.65 15.77 -12.87
N PHE A 108 11.21 15.53 -11.69
CA PHE A 108 11.78 16.58 -10.85
C PHE A 108 13.22 16.34 -10.41
N GLY A 109 13.79 15.15 -10.58
CA GLY A 109 15.07 14.75 -9.98
C GLY A 109 16.21 15.72 -10.19
N LYS A 110 16.33 16.29 -11.41
CA LYS A 110 17.39 17.22 -11.79
C LYS A 110 17.18 18.66 -11.30
N TYR A 111 15.97 19.01 -10.84
CA TYR A 111 15.71 20.35 -10.35
C TYR A 111 16.41 20.60 -9.02
N LYS A 112 16.96 21.80 -8.84
CA LYS A 112 17.39 22.25 -7.52
C LYS A 112 16.16 22.42 -6.63
N ILE A 113 16.25 21.96 -5.39
CA ILE A 113 15.09 21.93 -4.48
C ILE A 113 14.53 23.33 -4.20
N ASP A 114 15.39 24.35 -4.14
CA ASP A 114 15.04 25.75 -3.93
C ASP A 114 14.45 26.44 -5.18
N LYS A 115 14.52 25.79 -6.35
CA LYS A 115 13.98 26.28 -7.63
C LYS A 115 12.69 25.59 -8.05
N LEU A 116 12.21 24.62 -7.29
CA LEU A 116 10.91 23.99 -7.52
C LEU A 116 9.79 24.95 -7.05
N THR A 117 9.18 25.62 -8.02
CA THR A 117 8.08 26.56 -7.76
C THR A 117 6.72 25.87 -7.85
N THR A 118 5.68 26.50 -7.29
CA THR A 118 4.28 26.06 -7.45
C THR A 118 3.90 25.89 -8.92
N ALA A 119 4.35 26.79 -9.80
CA ALA A 119 4.03 26.72 -11.24
C ALA A 119 4.58 25.46 -11.91
N ILE A 120 5.82 25.05 -11.58
CA ILE A 120 6.42 23.80 -12.10
C ILE A 120 5.64 22.58 -11.60
N LEU A 121 5.29 22.55 -10.31
CA LEU A 121 4.52 21.48 -9.70
C LEU A 121 3.11 21.39 -10.31
N GLN A 122 2.43 22.54 -10.45
CA GLN A 122 1.09 22.64 -11.04
C GLN A 122 1.07 22.12 -12.47
N HIS A 123 2.03 22.53 -13.29
CA HIS A 123 2.15 22.06 -14.68
C HIS A 123 2.25 20.53 -14.75
N GLN A 124 3.14 19.95 -13.96
CA GLN A 124 3.32 18.49 -13.97
C GLN A 124 2.11 17.74 -13.43
N ILE A 125 1.45 18.28 -12.38
CA ILE A 125 0.23 17.69 -11.82
C ILE A 125 -0.91 17.74 -12.85
N ASN A 126 -1.03 18.83 -13.62
CA ASN A 126 -2.03 18.93 -14.68
C ASN A 126 -1.79 17.88 -15.78
N ILE A 127 -0.52 17.64 -16.18
CA ILE A 127 -0.17 16.56 -17.11
C ILE A 127 -0.61 15.20 -16.57
N TRP A 128 -0.29 14.88 -15.30
CA TRP A 128 -0.68 13.62 -14.70
C TRP A 128 -2.19 13.48 -14.56
N ALA A 129 -2.89 14.56 -14.24
CA ALA A 129 -4.34 14.59 -14.15
C ALA A 129 -4.98 14.32 -15.52
N THR A 130 -4.47 14.93 -16.59
CA THR A 130 -4.93 14.70 -17.97
C THR A 130 -4.68 13.24 -18.40
N ILE A 131 -3.53 12.66 -18.05
CA ILE A 131 -3.26 11.23 -18.31
C ILE A 131 -4.22 10.35 -17.50
N ALA A 132 -4.49 10.72 -16.26
CA ALA A 132 -5.40 9.97 -15.38
C ALA A 132 -6.86 10.01 -15.87
N SER A 133 -7.29 11.07 -16.56
CA SER A 133 -8.64 11.23 -17.10
C SER A 133 -8.94 10.35 -18.31
N LYS A 134 -7.91 9.86 -19.02
CA LYS A 134 -8.12 9.01 -20.19
C LYS A 134 -8.81 7.71 -19.80
N PRO A 135 -9.97 7.39 -20.41
CA PRO A 135 -10.65 6.13 -20.16
C PRO A 135 -9.76 4.95 -20.61
N LEU A 136 -9.82 3.85 -19.88
CA LEU A 136 -9.21 2.58 -20.27
C LEU A 136 -10.29 1.70 -20.87
N ASN A 137 -10.17 1.34 -22.14
CA ASN A 137 -11.09 0.43 -22.80
C ASN A 137 -10.76 -1.03 -22.43
N GLY A 138 -11.69 -1.70 -21.78
CA GLY A 138 -11.58 -3.12 -21.46
C GLY A 138 -10.43 -3.50 -20.49
N ARG A 139 -9.71 -4.58 -20.83
CA ARG A 139 -8.58 -5.11 -20.01
C ARG A 139 -7.25 -4.36 -20.22
N GLN A 140 -7.26 -3.23 -20.91
CA GLN A 140 -6.03 -2.49 -21.20
C GLN A 140 -5.37 -1.98 -19.92
N ALA A 141 -4.08 -2.25 -19.77
CA ALA A 141 -3.27 -1.66 -18.73
C ALA A 141 -2.74 -0.30 -19.21
N ARG A 142 -2.61 0.66 -18.28
CA ARG A 142 -1.93 1.93 -18.58
C ARG A 142 -0.48 1.65 -19.00
N LYS A 143 0.02 2.44 -19.97
CA LYS A 143 1.41 2.34 -20.41
C LYS A 143 2.37 2.67 -19.26
N LYS A 144 3.62 2.22 -19.39
CA LYS A 144 4.67 2.55 -18.41
C LYS A 144 4.83 4.08 -18.33
N GLY A 145 4.72 4.63 -17.10
CA GLY A 145 4.75 6.10 -16.89
C GLY A 145 3.37 6.75 -16.83
N GLU A 146 2.28 6.06 -17.18
CA GLU A 146 0.92 6.56 -16.99
C GLU A 146 0.38 6.13 -15.61
N MET A 147 -0.17 7.08 -14.87
CA MET A 147 -0.71 6.84 -13.55
C MET A 147 -2.15 7.32 -13.41
N SER A 148 -2.99 6.54 -12.70
CA SER A 148 -4.37 6.93 -12.37
C SER A 148 -4.48 7.76 -11.10
N ASP A 149 -3.56 7.59 -10.16
CA ASP A 149 -3.61 8.22 -8.82
C ASP A 149 -2.55 9.32 -8.69
N TYR A 150 -2.73 10.41 -9.44
CA TYR A 150 -1.85 11.58 -9.37
C TYR A 150 -1.91 12.30 -8.01
N LYS A 151 -3.02 12.18 -7.27
CA LYS A 151 -3.17 12.74 -5.92
C LYS A 151 -2.19 12.10 -4.95
N ARG A 152 -1.89 10.81 -5.14
CA ARG A 152 -0.88 10.10 -4.36
C ARG A 152 0.53 10.62 -4.65
N LEU A 153 0.85 10.92 -5.91
CA LEU A 153 2.15 11.53 -6.26
C LEU A 153 2.32 12.88 -5.59
N TYR A 154 1.29 13.72 -5.67
CA TYR A 154 1.28 15.01 -4.95
C TYR A 154 1.52 14.84 -3.44
N THR A 155 0.86 13.85 -2.83
CA THR A 155 1.05 13.58 -1.40
C THR A 155 2.51 13.23 -1.06
N ILE A 156 3.19 12.48 -1.94
CA ILE A 156 4.61 12.14 -1.76
C ILE A 156 5.49 13.39 -1.93
N ILE A 157 5.25 14.21 -2.97
CA ILE A 157 5.98 15.46 -3.18
C ILE A 157 5.84 16.36 -1.95
N ASN A 158 4.64 16.56 -1.45
CA ASN A 158 4.37 17.40 -0.28
C ASN A 158 5.14 16.91 0.96
N ARG A 159 5.28 15.59 1.15
CA ARG A 159 6.09 15.02 2.25
C ARG A 159 7.57 15.30 2.06
N ILE A 160 8.08 15.21 0.83
CA ILE A 160 9.48 15.52 0.50
C ILE A 160 9.76 17.02 0.75
N MET A 161 8.84 17.91 0.32
CA MET A 161 8.98 19.36 0.57
C MET A 161 8.93 19.71 2.07
N LYS A 162 8.05 19.05 2.84
CA LYS A 162 8.04 19.21 4.30
C LYS A 162 9.37 18.76 4.93
N TYR A 163 9.95 17.66 4.45
CA TYR A 163 11.27 17.21 4.89
C TYR A 163 12.36 18.21 4.50
N ALA A 164 12.29 18.82 3.32
CA ALA A 164 13.23 19.86 2.90
C ALA A 164 13.16 21.09 3.79
N ILE A 165 11.96 21.52 4.23
CA ILE A 165 11.78 22.62 5.19
C ILE A 165 12.38 22.26 6.55
N SER A 166 12.05 21.08 7.09
CA SER A 166 12.56 20.66 8.41
C SER A 166 14.09 20.54 8.46
N ASN A 167 14.74 20.39 7.31
CA ASN A 167 16.21 20.39 7.18
C ASN A 167 16.79 21.74 6.71
N GLY A 168 15.99 22.82 6.69
CA GLY A 168 16.45 24.17 6.31
C GLY A 168 16.90 24.31 4.86
N LEU A 169 16.47 23.43 3.94
CA LEU A 169 16.86 23.46 2.53
C LEU A 169 16.03 24.45 1.72
N ILE A 170 14.79 24.70 2.13
CA ILE A 170 13.85 25.67 1.56
C ILE A 170 13.09 26.38 2.70
N SER A 171 12.65 27.60 2.45
CA SER A 171 11.92 28.42 3.44
C SER A 171 10.41 28.23 3.40
N SER A 172 9.85 27.78 2.28
CA SER A 172 8.40 27.60 2.09
C SER A 172 8.11 26.36 1.27
N ASN A 173 6.90 25.82 1.44
CA ASN A 173 6.46 24.63 0.72
C ASN A 173 5.63 25.02 -0.53
N PRO A 174 6.16 24.84 -1.73
CA PRO A 174 5.46 25.20 -2.96
C PRO A 174 4.21 24.34 -3.24
N CYS A 175 4.06 23.19 -2.53
CA CYS A 175 2.86 22.36 -2.68
C CYS A 175 1.62 23.01 -2.06
N LEU A 176 1.73 23.89 -1.07
CA LEU A 176 0.57 24.41 -0.33
C LEU A 176 -0.40 25.22 -1.20
N THR A 177 0.10 25.84 -2.25
CA THR A 177 -0.67 26.68 -3.17
C THR A 177 -1.03 25.98 -4.49
N VAL A 178 -0.68 24.69 -4.63
CA VAL A 178 -1.05 23.88 -5.81
C VAL A 178 -2.55 23.59 -5.78
N LEU A 179 -3.23 23.93 -6.88
CA LEU A 179 -4.64 23.62 -7.07
C LEU A 179 -4.76 22.22 -7.65
N MET A 180 -5.42 21.33 -6.92
CA MET A 180 -5.63 19.95 -7.38
C MET A 180 -6.72 19.91 -8.44
N PRO A 181 -6.42 19.50 -9.68
CA PRO A 181 -7.42 19.37 -10.72
C PRO A 181 -8.52 18.39 -10.26
N ASN A 182 -9.77 18.82 -10.35
CA ASN A 182 -10.89 17.91 -10.15
C ASN A 182 -11.25 17.28 -11.49
N VAL A 183 -10.42 16.31 -11.90
CA VAL A 183 -10.70 15.55 -13.11
C VAL A 183 -11.93 14.71 -12.81
N LYS A 184 -13.05 15.07 -13.39
CA LYS A 184 -14.15 14.12 -13.58
C LYS A 184 -13.60 13.07 -14.56
N VAL A 185 -12.91 12.05 -14.01
CA VAL A 185 -12.92 10.79 -14.71
C VAL A 185 -14.40 10.50 -14.87
N GLU A 186 -14.88 10.23 -16.07
CA GLU A 186 -16.11 9.47 -16.24
C GLU A 186 -15.90 8.06 -15.66
N SER A 187 -15.41 8.00 -14.45
CA SER A 187 -15.60 6.86 -13.61
C SER A 187 -17.09 6.96 -13.25
N THR A 188 -17.91 6.14 -13.85
CA THR A 188 -19.00 5.54 -13.07
C THR A 188 -18.63 5.74 -11.61
N LYS A 189 -19.44 6.52 -10.84
CA LYS A 189 -19.32 6.62 -9.38
C LYS A 189 -18.74 5.28 -8.95
N LYS A 190 -17.74 5.24 -8.09
CA LYS A 190 -17.26 3.95 -7.55
C LYS A 190 -18.44 3.36 -6.81
N GLU A 191 -19.38 2.82 -7.56
CA GLU A 191 -20.42 1.98 -7.01
C GLU A 191 -19.70 0.90 -6.23
N ILE A 192 -20.00 0.83 -4.97
CA ILE A 192 -19.52 -0.27 -4.14
C ILE A 192 -20.09 -1.52 -4.81
N LYS A 193 -19.23 -2.24 -5.49
CA LYS A 193 -19.64 -3.43 -6.25
C LYS A 193 -19.89 -4.56 -5.27
N PHE A 194 -21.13 -4.96 -5.15
CA PHE A 194 -21.57 -6.12 -4.37
C PHE A 194 -22.59 -6.93 -5.19
N PHE A 195 -22.86 -8.13 -4.77
CA PHE A 195 -23.91 -8.96 -5.35
C PHE A 195 -25.20 -8.89 -4.53
N THR A 196 -26.32 -8.89 -5.21
CA THR A 196 -27.62 -9.16 -4.59
C THR A 196 -27.68 -10.64 -4.15
N LYS A 197 -28.69 -10.98 -3.33
CA LYS A 197 -28.92 -12.37 -2.90
C LYS A 197 -29.12 -13.30 -4.11
N THR A 198 -29.87 -12.87 -5.12
CA THR A 198 -30.12 -13.64 -6.36
C THR A 198 -28.86 -13.81 -7.17
N GLN A 199 -28.05 -12.77 -7.36
CA GLN A 199 -26.77 -12.87 -8.08
C GLN A 199 -25.78 -13.80 -7.38
N LEU A 200 -25.73 -13.74 -6.04
CA LEU A 200 -24.87 -14.62 -5.26
C LEU A 200 -25.31 -16.08 -5.39
N GLN A 201 -26.62 -16.35 -5.37
CA GLN A 201 -27.18 -17.67 -5.57
C GLN A 201 -26.84 -18.21 -6.98
N SER A 202 -27.05 -17.42 -8.04
CA SER A 202 -26.69 -17.82 -9.40
C SER A 202 -25.22 -18.19 -9.55
N LEU A 203 -24.32 -17.45 -8.88
CA LEU A 203 -22.90 -17.78 -8.86
C LEU A 203 -22.64 -19.13 -8.17
N PHE A 204 -23.27 -19.38 -7.02
CA PHE A 204 -23.08 -20.64 -6.29
C PHE A 204 -23.67 -21.82 -7.01
N ASP A 205 -24.82 -21.68 -7.68
CA ASP A 205 -25.43 -22.71 -8.51
C ASP A 205 -24.51 -23.06 -9.68
N TYR A 206 -23.97 -22.05 -10.37
CA TYR A 206 -22.97 -22.27 -11.42
C TYR A 206 -21.75 -23.03 -10.88
N LEU A 207 -21.17 -22.59 -9.75
CA LEU A 207 -20.01 -23.27 -9.15
C LEU A 207 -20.33 -24.72 -8.80
N ASN A 208 -21.52 -25.01 -8.27
CA ASN A 208 -21.93 -26.37 -7.89
C ASN A 208 -22.07 -27.31 -9.11
N GLN A 209 -22.51 -26.77 -10.24
CA GLN A 209 -22.62 -27.51 -11.49
C GLN A 209 -21.26 -27.84 -12.12
N GLN A 210 -20.22 -27.09 -11.81
CA GLN A 210 -18.90 -27.32 -12.38
C GLN A 210 -18.25 -28.59 -11.83
N VAL A 211 -18.18 -29.63 -12.64
CA VAL A 211 -17.38 -30.83 -12.36
C VAL A 211 -15.96 -30.56 -12.86
N SER A 212 -15.06 -30.17 -12.00
CA SER A 212 -13.69 -29.81 -12.39
C SER A 212 -12.65 -30.54 -11.56
N SER A 213 -11.71 -31.19 -12.26
CA SER A 213 -10.48 -31.73 -11.65
C SER A 213 -9.48 -30.64 -11.28
N GLN A 214 -9.66 -29.40 -11.80
CA GLN A 214 -8.76 -28.29 -11.55
C GLN A 214 -8.85 -27.81 -10.10
N TRP A 215 -7.72 -27.83 -9.41
CA TRP A 215 -7.60 -27.40 -8.02
C TRP A 215 -8.19 -26.02 -7.75
N LYS A 216 -7.91 -25.04 -8.61
CA LYS A 216 -8.42 -23.66 -8.46
C LYS A 216 -9.95 -23.60 -8.44
N MET A 217 -10.62 -24.36 -9.28
CA MET A 217 -12.08 -24.39 -9.34
C MET A 217 -12.66 -25.03 -8.07
N ARG A 218 -12.12 -26.18 -7.65
CA ARG A 218 -12.54 -26.86 -6.41
C ARG A 218 -12.36 -25.96 -5.19
N LEU A 219 -11.24 -25.23 -5.14
CA LEU A 219 -10.96 -24.27 -4.07
C LEU A 219 -11.97 -23.10 -4.08
N LEU A 220 -12.29 -22.52 -5.26
CA LEU A 220 -13.27 -21.44 -5.37
C LEU A 220 -14.68 -21.84 -4.94
N LYS A 221 -15.09 -23.09 -5.20
CA LYS A 221 -16.38 -23.64 -4.73
C LYS A 221 -16.56 -23.55 -3.23
N THR A 222 -15.48 -23.62 -2.46
CA THR A 222 -15.52 -23.50 -0.99
C THR A 222 -15.19 -22.10 -0.52
N LEU A 223 -14.18 -21.48 -1.12
CA LEU A 223 -13.69 -20.16 -0.70
C LEU A 223 -14.72 -19.06 -0.91
N LEU A 224 -15.43 -19.03 -2.06
CA LEU A 224 -16.39 -17.94 -2.33
C LEU A 224 -17.60 -17.95 -1.40
N PRO A 225 -18.28 -19.11 -1.17
CA PRO A 225 -19.34 -19.17 -0.15
C PRO A 225 -18.81 -18.83 1.26
N PHE A 226 -17.62 -19.29 1.62
CA PHE A 226 -16.99 -18.95 2.90
C PHE A 226 -16.75 -17.44 3.05
N LEU A 227 -16.25 -16.76 2.01
CA LEU A 227 -16.09 -15.31 2.03
C LEU A 227 -17.43 -14.57 2.12
N ALA A 228 -18.46 -15.06 1.42
CA ALA A 228 -19.79 -14.47 1.45
C ALA A 228 -20.46 -14.62 2.83
N SER A 229 -20.28 -15.76 3.51
CA SER A 229 -20.87 -16.00 4.84
C SER A 229 -20.13 -15.33 5.98
N THR A 230 -18.82 -15.13 5.85
CA THR A 230 -17.96 -14.59 6.94
C THR A 230 -17.60 -13.12 6.76
N GLY A 231 -17.60 -12.59 5.54
CA GLY A 231 -17.15 -11.25 5.23
C GLY A 231 -15.64 -11.02 5.42
N LEU A 232 -14.83 -12.07 5.57
CA LEU A 232 -13.39 -11.97 5.75
C LEU A 232 -12.71 -11.31 4.55
N ARG A 233 -11.59 -10.61 4.80
CA ARG A 233 -10.72 -10.20 3.71
C ARG A 233 -10.05 -11.43 3.12
N ILE A 234 -9.82 -11.44 1.80
CA ILE A 234 -9.16 -12.59 1.15
C ILE A 234 -7.83 -12.95 1.81
N GLY A 235 -7.02 -11.94 2.20
CA GLY A 235 -5.75 -12.17 2.90
C GLY A 235 -5.91 -12.80 4.29
N GLU A 236 -7.02 -12.53 4.98
CA GLU A 236 -7.37 -13.17 6.26
C GLU A 236 -7.79 -14.63 6.00
N ALA A 237 -8.69 -14.87 5.05
CA ALA A 237 -9.19 -16.20 4.73
C ALA A 237 -8.08 -17.18 4.30
N VAL A 238 -7.16 -16.75 3.41
CA VAL A 238 -6.07 -17.63 2.95
C VAL A 238 -4.94 -17.81 3.98
N ALA A 239 -4.96 -17.05 5.08
CA ALA A 239 -4.05 -17.23 6.22
C ALA A 239 -4.58 -18.23 7.26
N LEU A 240 -5.87 -18.62 7.17
CA LEU A 240 -6.48 -19.51 8.16
C LEU A 240 -5.90 -20.91 8.10
N SER A 241 -5.80 -21.49 9.27
CA SER A 241 -5.50 -22.91 9.52
C SER A 241 -6.74 -23.63 10.04
N TRP A 242 -6.79 -24.94 9.98
CA TRP A 242 -7.88 -25.73 10.57
C TRP A 242 -8.02 -25.49 12.08
N SER A 243 -6.93 -25.19 12.77
CA SER A 243 -6.91 -24.84 14.20
C SER A 243 -7.63 -23.52 14.52
N ASP A 244 -7.85 -22.65 13.54
CA ASP A 244 -8.59 -21.40 13.71
C ASP A 244 -10.13 -21.61 13.63
N ILE A 245 -10.60 -22.82 13.25
CA ILE A 245 -12.01 -23.18 13.17
C ILE A 245 -12.40 -24.04 14.36
N ASN A 246 -13.37 -23.58 15.14
CA ASN A 246 -13.98 -24.37 16.20
C ASN A 246 -15.30 -24.96 15.70
N PHE A 247 -15.29 -26.21 15.23
CA PHE A 247 -16.49 -26.89 14.71
C PHE A 247 -17.56 -27.12 15.79
N LYS A 248 -17.18 -27.27 17.07
CA LYS A 248 -18.12 -27.49 18.18
C LYS A 248 -18.89 -26.22 18.53
N GLN A 249 -18.19 -25.11 18.57
CA GLN A 249 -18.80 -23.79 18.87
C GLN A 249 -19.32 -23.08 17.62
N GLY A 250 -18.96 -23.54 16.44
CA GLY A 250 -19.32 -22.89 15.18
C GLY A 250 -18.65 -21.53 15.02
N THR A 251 -17.36 -21.40 15.32
CA THR A 251 -16.66 -20.12 15.27
C THR A 251 -15.36 -20.18 14.46
N VAL A 252 -14.93 -19.03 13.95
CA VAL A 252 -13.59 -18.83 13.36
C VAL A 252 -12.87 -17.67 14.03
N THR A 253 -11.60 -17.92 14.41
CA THR A 253 -10.73 -16.91 15.00
C THR A 253 -9.83 -16.30 13.93
N VAL A 254 -9.92 -15.00 13.73
CA VAL A 254 -9.17 -14.24 12.74
C VAL A 254 -8.07 -13.44 13.45
N SER A 255 -6.85 -13.90 13.37
CA SER A 255 -5.67 -13.26 13.98
C SER A 255 -4.52 -13.04 13.00
N LYS A 256 -4.65 -13.59 11.78
CA LYS A 256 -3.58 -13.66 10.78
C LYS A 256 -4.04 -13.09 9.44
N THR A 257 -3.09 -12.64 8.64
CA THR A 257 -3.32 -12.23 7.24
C THR A 257 -2.10 -12.54 6.38
N VAL A 258 -2.31 -12.76 5.10
CA VAL A 258 -1.22 -12.89 4.12
C VAL A 258 -0.84 -11.50 3.60
N ASN A 259 0.46 -11.21 3.58
CA ASN A 259 1.00 -9.97 3.02
C ASN A 259 1.26 -10.06 1.50
N ASP A 260 1.68 -8.94 0.89
CA ASP A 260 1.99 -8.88 -0.55
C ASP A 260 3.16 -9.77 -0.98
N SER A 261 4.00 -10.21 -0.05
CA SER A 261 5.09 -11.16 -0.27
C SER A 261 4.66 -12.62 -0.09
N ASN A 262 3.35 -12.88 0.02
CA ASN A 262 2.73 -14.19 0.23
C ASN A 262 3.17 -14.88 1.53
N GLN A 263 3.43 -14.10 2.59
CA GLN A 263 3.80 -14.59 3.91
C GLN A 263 2.67 -14.34 4.90
N ILE A 264 2.42 -15.31 5.77
CA ILE A 264 1.48 -15.16 6.88
C ILE A 264 2.08 -14.22 7.92
N GLN A 265 1.31 -13.22 8.33
CA GLN A 265 1.65 -12.27 9.39
C GLN A 265 0.53 -12.24 10.41
N PHE A 266 0.87 -12.20 11.69
CA PHE A 266 -0.11 -11.90 12.74
C PHE A 266 -0.60 -10.45 12.58
N SER A 267 -1.90 -10.25 12.70
CA SER A 267 -2.51 -8.92 12.54
C SER A 267 -2.21 -8.07 13.78
N THR A 268 -1.10 -7.32 13.75
CA THR A 268 -0.66 -6.45 14.85
C THR A 268 -1.19 -5.01 14.75
N LYS A 269 -2.05 -4.69 13.74
CA LYS A 269 -2.37 -3.29 13.42
C LYS A 269 -3.30 -2.60 14.41
N THR A 270 -4.26 -3.32 14.99
CA THR A 270 -5.23 -2.83 15.98
C THR A 270 -5.77 -4.01 16.77
N GLU A 271 -6.17 -3.82 18.01
CA GLU A 271 -6.90 -4.83 18.81
C GLU A 271 -8.16 -5.32 18.09
N THR A 272 -8.80 -4.47 17.31
CA THR A 272 -9.98 -4.79 16.48
C THR A 272 -9.69 -5.75 15.31
N SER A 273 -8.42 -6.02 15.00
CA SER A 273 -8.06 -6.97 13.94
C SER A 273 -8.13 -8.43 14.40
N ASN A 274 -7.97 -8.69 15.69
CA ASN A 274 -8.15 -10.01 16.29
C ASN A 274 -9.60 -10.14 16.73
N ARG A 275 -10.32 -11.06 16.10
CA ARG A 275 -11.75 -11.28 16.38
C ARG A 275 -12.14 -12.73 16.18
N THR A 276 -13.14 -13.17 16.92
CA THR A 276 -13.83 -14.44 16.69
C THR A 276 -15.22 -14.13 16.16
N ILE A 277 -15.61 -14.81 15.09
CA ILE A 277 -16.93 -14.63 14.45
C ILE A 277 -17.65 -15.98 14.35
N ASP A 278 -18.98 -15.95 14.51
CA ASP A 278 -19.80 -17.13 14.33
C ASP A 278 -19.92 -17.51 12.86
N ILE A 279 -19.94 -18.81 12.60
CA ILE A 279 -20.13 -19.44 11.29
C ILE A 279 -21.45 -20.20 11.31
N ASP A 280 -22.25 -20.02 10.28
CA ASP A 280 -23.50 -20.76 10.08
C ASP A 280 -23.26 -22.25 9.82
N LYS A 281 -24.29 -23.07 10.12
CA LYS A 281 -24.23 -24.54 9.96
C LYS A 281 -23.92 -24.98 8.54
N SER A 282 -24.43 -24.28 7.54
CA SER A 282 -24.21 -24.62 6.12
C SER A 282 -22.75 -24.42 5.72
N THR A 283 -22.13 -23.34 6.19
CA THR A 283 -20.71 -23.06 6.00
C THR A 283 -19.82 -24.07 6.73
N LEU A 284 -20.17 -24.46 7.96
CA LEU A 284 -19.45 -25.52 8.67
C LEU A 284 -19.50 -26.86 7.94
N ASN A 285 -20.67 -27.26 7.42
CA ASN A 285 -20.82 -28.47 6.61
C ASN A 285 -19.99 -28.41 5.32
N LEU A 286 -19.95 -27.23 4.66
CA LEU A 286 -19.10 -27.01 3.50
C LEU A 286 -17.62 -27.18 3.84
N LEU A 287 -17.17 -26.63 4.95
CA LEU A 287 -15.78 -26.76 5.43
C LEU A 287 -15.43 -28.21 5.80
N SER A 288 -16.35 -28.95 6.41
CA SER A 288 -16.14 -30.38 6.72
C SER A 288 -15.93 -31.21 5.45
N LYS A 289 -16.74 -30.98 4.41
CA LYS A 289 -16.56 -31.64 3.10
C LYS A 289 -15.22 -31.26 2.47
N TRP A 290 -14.88 -29.98 2.52
CA TRP A 290 -13.61 -29.48 2.00
C TRP A 290 -12.38 -30.06 2.73
N GLN A 291 -12.48 -30.28 4.04
CA GLN A 291 -11.42 -30.94 4.81
C GLN A 291 -11.13 -32.35 4.33
N LEU A 292 -12.20 -33.10 3.99
CA LEU A 292 -12.05 -34.44 3.41
C LEU A 292 -11.41 -34.39 2.03
N GLU A 293 -11.80 -33.42 1.20
CA GLU A 293 -11.19 -33.24 -0.14
C GLU A 293 -9.70 -32.91 -0.04
N ILE A 294 -9.32 -31.98 0.85
CA ILE A 294 -7.92 -31.64 1.12
C ILE A 294 -7.15 -32.88 1.54
N LYS A 295 -7.66 -33.62 2.53
CA LYS A 295 -6.99 -34.86 2.99
C LYS A 295 -6.75 -35.84 1.86
N LYS A 296 -7.75 -36.08 1.03
CA LYS A 296 -7.64 -37.00 -0.14
C LYS A 296 -6.60 -36.52 -1.15
N GLU A 297 -6.57 -35.20 -1.44
CA GLU A 297 -5.64 -34.65 -2.43
C GLU A 297 -4.20 -34.68 -1.94
N PHE A 298 -3.98 -34.26 -0.70
CA PHE A 298 -2.63 -34.20 -0.13
C PHE A 298 -2.10 -35.56 0.32
N LEU A 299 -2.97 -36.54 0.54
CA LEU A 299 -2.55 -37.94 0.75
C LEU A 299 -1.81 -38.49 -0.49
N LYS A 300 -2.24 -38.12 -1.71
CA LYS A 300 -1.57 -38.50 -2.96
C LYS A 300 -0.13 -38.01 -3.04
N CYS A 301 0.16 -36.91 -2.35
CA CYS A 301 1.49 -36.32 -2.29
C CYS A 301 2.27 -36.70 -1.01
N GLY A 302 1.78 -37.67 -0.22
CA GLY A 302 2.41 -38.12 1.03
C GLY A 302 2.29 -37.14 2.20
N ASN A 303 1.45 -36.08 2.12
CA ASN A 303 1.27 -35.08 3.16
C ASN A 303 -0.21 -34.85 3.51
N PRO A 304 -0.89 -35.82 4.15
CA PRO A 304 -2.33 -35.72 4.45
C PRO A 304 -2.69 -34.65 5.50
N ASN A 305 -1.72 -34.19 6.29
CA ASN A 305 -1.92 -33.26 7.39
C ASN A 305 -1.65 -31.80 6.96
N GLN A 306 -2.38 -31.33 5.93
CA GLN A 306 -2.31 -29.95 5.50
C GLN A 306 -2.92 -29.00 6.53
N PRO A 307 -2.14 -28.10 7.16
CA PRO A 307 -2.63 -27.22 8.23
C PRO A 307 -3.50 -26.08 7.72
N LEU A 308 -3.27 -25.58 6.48
CA LEU A 308 -3.98 -24.44 5.94
C LEU A 308 -5.40 -24.80 5.52
N LEU A 309 -6.34 -23.89 5.74
CA LEU A 309 -7.73 -24.05 5.33
C LEU A 309 -7.87 -23.96 3.80
N PHE A 310 -7.15 -23.05 3.16
CA PHE A 310 -7.17 -22.82 1.71
C PHE A 310 -5.73 -22.84 1.15
N PRO A 311 -5.09 -24.01 1.05
CA PRO A 311 -3.74 -24.14 0.52
C PRO A 311 -3.68 -24.00 -1.00
N ASN A 312 -2.50 -23.66 -1.53
CA ASN A 312 -2.21 -23.91 -2.94
C ASN A 312 -2.09 -25.43 -3.19
N ILE A 313 -2.10 -25.86 -4.46
CA ILE A 313 -1.99 -27.29 -4.83
C ILE A 313 -0.73 -27.98 -4.31
N ASN A 314 0.37 -27.21 -4.11
CA ASN A 314 1.62 -27.69 -3.54
C ASN A 314 1.68 -27.60 -2.00
N GLY A 315 0.56 -27.30 -1.31
CA GLY A 315 0.50 -27.14 0.13
C GLY A 315 1.00 -25.79 0.67
N SER A 316 1.53 -24.92 -0.16
CA SER A 316 2.01 -23.60 0.26
C SER A 316 0.86 -22.61 0.48
N VAL A 317 1.18 -21.46 1.08
CA VAL A 317 0.25 -20.33 1.24
C VAL A 317 -0.29 -19.91 -0.13
N LEU A 318 -1.61 -19.83 -0.23
CA LEU A 318 -2.28 -19.47 -1.46
C LEU A 318 -2.05 -17.99 -1.83
N ASN A 319 -1.52 -17.78 -3.02
CA ASN A 319 -1.50 -16.43 -3.60
C ASN A 319 -2.83 -16.16 -4.32
N SER A 320 -3.69 -15.37 -3.71
CA SER A 320 -5.03 -15.05 -4.26
C SER A 320 -5.00 -14.41 -5.65
N ARG A 321 -3.89 -13.80 -6.07
CA ARG A 321 -3.72 -13.25 -7.43
C ARG A 321 -3.79 -14.34 -8.50
N LEU A 322 -3.37 -15.58 -8.17
CA LEU A 322 -3.43 -16.72 -9.10
C LEU A 322 -4.87 -17.21 -9.36
N LEU A 323 -5.81 -16.85 -8.48
CA LEU A 323 -7.24 -17.18 -8.64
C LEU A 323 -8.00 -16.13 -9.44
N ARG A 324 -7.40 -14.96 -9.71
CA ARG A 324 -8.11 -13.81 -10.28
C ARG A 324 -8.74 -14.13 -11.63
N ASN A 325 -8.01 -14.78 -12.53
CA ASN A 325 -8.54 -15.11 -13.85
C ASN A 325 -9.70 -16.12 -13.75
N THR A 326 -9.52 -17.20 -12.99
CA THR A 326 -10.58 -18.18 -12.76
C THR A 326 -11.83 -17.56 -12.12
N LEU A 327 -11.64 -16.60 -11.20
CA LEU A 327 -12.75 -15.84 -10.61
C LEU A 327 -13.47 -14.97 -11.65
N LEU A 328 -12.72 -14.30 -12.53
CA LEU A 328 -13.29 -13.48 -13.61
C LEU A 328 -14.07 -14.35 -14.60
N ASP A 329 -13.53 -15.50 -14.96
CA ASP A 329 -14.19 -16.44 -15.85
C ASP A 329 -15.52 -16.94 -15.24
N CYS A 330 -15.55 -17.19 -13.91
CA CYS A 330 -16.81 -17.54 -13.23
C CYS A 330 -17.85 -16.41 -13.31
N PHE A 331 -17.44 -15.14 -13.14
CA PHE A 331 -18.36 -14.02 -13.25
C PHE A 331 -18.87 -13.82 -14.69
N GLU A 332 -17.99 -13.92 -15.68
CA GLU A 332 -18.34 -13.79 -17.10
C GLU A 332 -19.32 -14.88 -17.54
N ASN A 333 -19.11 -16.13 -17.12
CA ASN A 333 -19.99 -17.26 -17.47
C ASN A 333 -21.41 -17.13 -16.87
N VAL A 334 -21.57 -16.41 -15.76
CA VAL A 334 -22.87 -16.17 -15.12
C VAL A 334 -23.46 -14.80 -15.51
N GLY A 335 -22.74 -14.01 -16.32
CA GLY A 335 -23.16 -12.65 -16.68
C GLY A 335 -23.11 -11.66 -15.53
N LEU A 336 -22.24 -11.87 -14.52
CA LEU A 336 -22.15 -11.05 -13.33
C LEU A 336 -21.05 -9.98 -13.45
N PRO A 337 -21.23 -8.80 -12.81
CA PRO A 337 -20.21 -7.77 -12.79
C PRO A 337 -18.99 -8.22 -11.97
N ASN A 338 -17.80 -7.75 -12.36
CA ASN A 338 -16.57 -8.01 -11.60
C ASN A 338 -16.54 -7.21 -10.30
N ILE A 339 -16.76 -7.90 -9.18
CA ILE A 339 -16.63 -7.32 -7.83
C ILE A 339 -15.29 -7.66 -7.15
N GLY A 340 -14.50 -8.58 -7.73
CA GLY A 340 -13.29 -9.12 -7.12
C GLY A 340 -13.55 -9.79 -5.76
N PHE A 341 -12.49 -10.25 -5.09
CA PHE A 341 -12.64 -10.86 -3.75
C PHE A 341 -13.14 -9.88 -2.68
N HIS A 342 -12.79 -8.60 -2.80
CA HIS A 342 -13.22 -7.60 -1.81
C HIS A 342 -14.72 -7.32 -1.89
N GLY A 343 -15.33 -7.48 -3.06
CA GLY A 343 -16.76 -7.36 -3.25
C GLY A 343 -17.58 -8.37 -2.43
N PHE A 344 -17.05 -9.57 -2.14
CA PHE A 344 -17.74 -10.53 -1.26
C PHE A 344 -17.91 -10.00 0.17
N ARG A 345 -16.94 -9.24 0.66
CA ARG A 345 -17.05 -8.57 1.96
C ARG A 345 -18.10 -7.47 1.94
N HIS A 346 -18.21 -6.70 0.86
CA HIS A 346 -19.27 -5.72 0.67
C HIS A 346 -20.63 -6.42 0.56
N THR A 347 -20.71 -7.52 -0.21
CA THR A 347 -21.90 -8.37 -0.31
C THR A 347 -22.35 -8.87 1.07
N HIS A 348 -21.42 -9.41 1.87
CA HIS A 348 -21.72 -9.85 3.23
C HIS A 348 -22.29 -8.72 4.09
N ALA A 349 -21.62 -7.55 4.10
CA ALA A 349 -22.10 -6.41 4.87
C ALA A 349 -23.49 -5.95 4.45
N THR A 350 -23.75 -5.86 3.14
CA THR A 350 -25.04 -5.50 2.57
C THR A 350 -26.13 -6.50 2.96
N LEU A 351 -25.87 -7.79 2.83
CA LEU A 351 -26.83 -8.85 3.18
C LEU A 351 -27.11 -8.88 4.69
N CYS A 352 -26.11 -8.65 5.54
CA CYS A 352 -26.30 -8.54 6.98
C CYS A 352 -27.19 -7.35 7.34
N LEU A 353 -27.00 -6.19 6.70
CA LEU A 353 -27.85 -5.01 6.87
C LEU A 353 -29.29 -5.28 6.42
N SER A 354 -29.48 -5.86 5.23
CA SER A 354 -30.79 -6.25 4.71
C SER A 354 -31.50 -7.29 5.61
N ALA A 355 -30.75 -8.09 6.37
CA ALA A 355 -31.28 -9.03 7.35
C ALA A 355 -31.55 -8.37 8.73
N GLY A 356 -31.39 -7.05 8.90
CA GLY A 356 -31.66 -6.34 10.14
C GLY A 356 -30.54 -6.39 11.18
N MET A 357 -29.32 -6.81 10.81
CA MET A 357 -28.19 -6.82 11.74
C MET A 357 -27.73 -5.39 12.03
N SER A 358 -27.47 -5.06 13.30
CA SER A 358 -27.04 -3.72 13.70
C SER A 358 -25.68 -3.34 13.13
N TYR A 359 -25.46 -2.06 12.83
CA TYR A 359 -24.17 -1.53 12.33
C TYR A 359 -23.00 -1.90 13.23
N LYS A 360 -23.22 -1.92 14.55
CA LYS A 360 -22.19 -2.27 15.52
C LYS A 360 -21.80 -3.75 15.42
N ALA A 361 -22.77 -4.64 15.26
CA ALA A 361 -22.54 -6.06 15.08
C ALA A 361 -21.76 -6.31 13.79
N ILE A 362 -22.14 -5.65 12.68
CA ILE A 362 -21.44 -5.76 11.40
C ILE A 362 -20.01 -5.19 11.51
N GLN A 363 -19.82 -4.03 12.15
CA GLN A 363 -18.51 -3.43 12.40
C GLN A 363 -17.58 -4.41 13.11
N THR A 364 -18.05 -5.01 14.20
CA THR A 364 -17.29 -5.99 15.00
C THR A 364 -16.96 -7.23 14.19
N ARG A 365 -17.97 -7.82 13.51
CA ARG A 365 -17.82 -9.01 12.68
C ARG A 365 -16.81 -8.81 11.55
N LEU A 366 -16.86 -7.66 10.88
CA LEU A 366 -15.91 -7.31 9.82
C LEU A 366 -14.54 -6.85 10.35
N GLY A 367 -14.44 -6.36 11.57
CA GLY A 367 -13.23 -5.73 12.11
C GLY A 367 -12.92 -4.41 11.38
N HIS A 368 -13.93 -3.54 11.26
CA HIS A 368 -13.77 -2.18 10.75
C HIS A 368 -13.26 -1.26 11.86
N SER A 369 -12.17 -0.53 11.60
CA SER A 369 -11.58 0.38 12.58
C SER A 369 -12.49 1.57 12.93
N THR A 370 -13.40 1.95 12.03
CA THR A 370 -14.36 3.02 12.22
C THR A 370 -15.77 2.60 11.78
N LEU A 371 -16.79 3.12 12.43
CA LEU A 371 -18.19 2.91 12.04
C LEU A 371 -18.48 3.48 10.64
N GLN A 372 -17.83 4.59 10.30
CA GLN A 372 -17.94 5.23 8.99
C GLN A 372 -17.69 4.26 7.83
N MET A 373 -16.71 3.36 7.95
CA MET A 373 -16.43 2.34 6.93
C MET A 373 -17.62 1.39 6.70
N THR A 374 -18.46 1.18 7.71
CA THR A 374 -19.69 0.37 7.59
C THR A 374 -20.83 1.23 7.04
N MET A 375 -20.95 2.47 7.48
CA MET A 375 -21.95 3.42 6.99
C MET A 375 -21.76 3.79 5.51
N ASP A 376 -20.53 3.90 5.03
CA ASP A 376 -20.25 4.17 3.61
C ASP A 376 -20.82 3.08 2.68
N ILE A 377 -20.97 1.85 3.16
CA ILE A 377 -21.64 0.76 2.44
C ILE A 377 -23.15 1.01 2.39
N TYR A 378 -23.71 1.56 3.46
CA TYR A 378 -25.13 1.81 3.61
C TYR A 378 -25.65 2.97 2.73
N ALA A 379 -24.88 4.03 2.54
CA ALA A 379 -25.29 5.21 1.76
C ALA A 379 -25.75 4.88 0.32
N HIS A 380 -25.48 3.66 -0.16
CA HIS A 380 -25.93 3.17 -1.45
C HIS A 380 -27.24 2.34 -1.41
N LEU A 381 -27.77 2.06 -0.22
CA LEU A 381 -28.96 1.21 0.00
C LEU A 381 -30.21 1.98 0.46
N GLU A 382 -30.07 3.29 0.65
CA GLU A 382 -31.07 4.13 1.35
C GLU A 382 -32.54 4.01 0.92
N PRO A 383 -32.94 3.83 -0.35
CA PRO A 383 -34.37 3.89 -0.69
C PRO A 383 -35.20 2.67 -0.26
N GLU A 384 -34.60 1.45 -0.30
CA GLU A 384 -35.32 0.21 0.07
C GLU A 384 -35.28 -0.09 1.57
N THR A 385 -34.22 0.32 2.24
CA THR A 385 -33.99 0.01 3.65
C THR A 385 -34.86 0.88 4.55
N ALA A 386 -35.10 2.15 4.21
CA ALA A 386 -35.97 3.05 4.96
C ALA A 386 -37.42 2.54 5.02
N LYS A 387 -37.90 1.91 3.93
CA LYS A 387 -39.26 1.29 3.93
C LYS A 387 -39.31 0.06 4.84
N ASN A 388 -38.25 -0.74 4.86
CA ASN A 388 -38.17 -1.94 5.70
C ASN A 388 -38.05 -1.58 7.19
N GLU A 389 -37.29 -0.54 7.53
CA GLU A 389 -37.18 -0.03 8.90
C GLU A 389 -38.52 0.48 9.44
N LEU A 390 -39.28 1.19 8.61
CA LEU A 390 -40.63 1.64 8.99
C LEU A 390 -41.55 0.44 9.23
N SER A 391 -41.54 -0.57 8.38
CA SER A 391 -42.34 -1.79 8.56
C SER A 391 -41.95 -2.62 9.79
N LEU A 392 -40.70 -2.60 10.20
CA LEU A 392 -40.23 -3.22 11.44
C LEU A 392 -40.75 -2.42 12.68
N PHE A 393 -40.71 -1.09 12.58
CA PHE A 393 -41.23 -0.23 13.63
C PHE A 393 -42.76 -0.39 13.77
N GLU A 394 -43.51 -0.45 12.67
CA GLU A 394 -44.96 -0.72 12.66
C GLU A 394 -45.29 -2.08 13.28
N LYS A 395 -44.51 -3.14 12.93
CA LYS A 395 -44.68 -4.45 13.57
C LYS A 395 -44.41 -4.43 15.07
N TYR A 396 -43.41 -3.67 15.51
CA TYR A 396 -43.07 -3.53 16.93
C TYR A 396 -44.20 -2.81 17.69
N LEU A 397 -44.80 -1.73 17.11
CA LEU A 397 -45.91 -1.01 17.69
C LEU A 397 -47.20 -1.86 17.74
N ASN A 398 -47.46 -2.65 16.70
CA ASN A 398 -48.65 -3.51 16.65
C ASN A 398 -48.58 -4.68 17.63
N TYR A 399 -47.40 -5.12 18.06
CA TYR A 399 -47.22 -6.16 19.09
C TYR A 399 -47.59 -5.63 20.49
N SER A 400 -47.42 -4.34 20.73
CA SER A 400 -47.79 -3.72 22.02
C SER A 400 -49.31 -3.49 22.24
N ASN A 401 -50.09 -3.63 21.17
CA ASN A 401 -51.56 -3.49 21.23
C ASN A 401 -52.31 -4.85 21.38
N GLN A 402 -51.59 -5.98 21.50
CA GLN A 402 -52.19 -7.31 21.71
C GLN A 402 -51.80 -7.97 23.05
N ALA A 403 -51.23 -7.20 24.00
CA ALA A 403 -50.89 -7.68 25.35
C ALA A 403 -51.85 -7.07 26.41
#